data_b6fde66ce74d4696bc988546f3649a33
#
_entry.id   b6fde66ce74d4696bc988546f3649a33
#
_cell.length_a   1.000
_cell.length_b   1.000
_cell.length_c   1.000
_cell.angle_alpha   90.00
_cell.angle_beta   90.00
_cell.angle_gamma   90.00
#
_symmetry.space_group_name_H-M   'P 1'
#
loop_
_entity.id
_entity.type
_entity.pdbx_description
1 polymer ?
#
loop_
_entity_poly.entity_id
_entity_poly.type
_entity_poly.pdbx_seq_one_letter_code
_entity_poly.pdbx_strand_id
1 'polypeptide(L)'
;MPAQAPRLWLSPLAAPSGVGLSPHEEQWCAALPAALQPRYRATRQQLRARLAALFDVPPATIPLHSPPSQPPRLEQGWGFVSISHSGEQLLLAWSPWAVGVDLERRDRVLQADLLAERFFPAQESQALLALPGEERRLAVLRSWVRKEAAIKWMGSSIAQDLRHWCWDATRQELSHLQQGLKPPSRCLESAGWFCGLVGEGAATVQWGEHH
;
A
#
# COMPACT_ATOMS: atom_id res chain seq x y z
N MET A 1 -3.44 -11.64 -22.37
CA MET A 1 -3.29 -10.18 -22.19
C MET A 1 -1.80 -9.88 -22.19
N PRO A 2 -1.29 -8.83 -22.86
CA PRO A 2 0.09 -8.42 -22.67
C PRO A 2 0.30 -8.12 -21.19
N ALA A 3 1.48 -8.46 -20.68
CA ALA A 3 1.81 -8.24 -19.28
C ALA A 3 1.75 -6.74 -18.97
N GLN A 4 0.65 -6.27 -18.40
CA GLN A 4 0.49 -4.88 -18.00
C GLN A 4 1.37 -4.62 -16.79
N ALA A 5 2.16 -3.56 -16.83
CA ALA A 5 2.93 -3.13 -15.67
C ALA A 5 1.98 -2.75 -14.51
N PRO A 6 2.39 -2.95 -13.25
CA PRO A 6 1.62 -2.46 -12.11
C PRO A 6 1.31 -0.97 -12.24
N ARG A 7 0.13 -0.56 -11.77
CA ARG A 7 -0.35 0.83 -11.75
C ARG A 7 -0.47 1.33 -10.33
N LEU A 8 -0.01 2.55 -10.09
CA LEU A 8 -0.18 3.27 -8.84
C LEU A 8 -0.94 4.57 -9.09
N TRP A 9 -1.84 4.92 -8.16
CA TRP A 9 -2.54 6.20 -8.14
C TRP A 9 -2.44 6.80 -6.74
N LEU A 10 -1.85 7.99 -6.66
CA LEU A 10 -1.82 8.80 -5.45
C LEU A 10 -2.77 9.98 -5.64
N SER A 11 -3.75 10.11 -4.77
CA SER A 11 -4.77 11.16 -4.87
C SER A 11 -5.28 11.60 -3.50
N PRO A 12 -5.82 12.81 -3.37
CA PRO A 12 -6.54 13.19 -2.17
C PRO A 12 -7.70 12.21 -1.90
N LEU A 13 -7.90 11.87 -0.64
CA LEU A 13 -9.00 10.99 -0.23
C LEU A 13 -10.37 11.56 -0.64
N ALA A 14 -10.53 12.88 -0.53
CA ALA A 14 -11.75 13.60 -0.90
C ALA A 14 -11.89 13.88 -2.40
N ALA A 15 -10.98 13.39 -3.26
CA ALA A 15 -11.10 13.60 -4.70
C ALA A 15 -12.41 12.98 -5.23
N PRO A 16 -13.21 13.73 -5.98
CA PRO A 16 -14.45 13.22 -6.54
C PRO A 16 -14.15 12.11 -7.57
N SER A 17 -14.91 11.03 -7.53
CA SER A 17 -14.76 9.92 -8.48
C SER A 17 -15.88 9.86 -9.51
N GLY A 18 -17.01 10.50 -9.24
CA GLY A 18 -18.23 10.41 -10.08
C GLY A 18 -18.87 9.02 -10.11
N VAL A 19 -18.40 8.08 -9.27
CA VAL A 19 -18.81 6.68 -9.30
C VAL A 19 -19.52 6.31 -8.01
N GLY A 20 -20.60 5.52 -8.11
CA GLY A 20 -21.32 4.95 -6.97
C GLY A 20 -20.61 3.72 -6.37
N LEU A 21 -21.02 3.34 -5.17
CA LEU A 21 -20.70 2.05 -4.57
C LEU A 21 -21.61 0.94 -5.16
N SER A 22 -21.14 -0.31 -5.10
CA SER A 22 -22.03 -1.45 -5.36
C SER A 22 -23.05 -1.62 -4.23
N PRO A 23 -24.16 -2.35 -4.46
CA PRO A 23 -25.14 -2.60 -3.39
C PRO A 23 -24.55 -3.21 -2.11
N HIS A 24 -23.59 -4.13 -2.23
CA HIS A 24 -22.91 -4.71 -1.07
C HIS A 24 -22.03 -3.68 -0.35
N GLU A 25 -21.32 -2.86 -1.10
CA GLU A 25 -20.48 -1.81 -0.49
C GLU A 25 -21.32 -0.75 0.22
N GLU A 26 -22.51 -0.42 -0.31
CA GLU A 26 -23.46 0.47 0.39
C GLU A 26 -23.93 -0.14 1.72
N GLN A 27 -24.24 -1.43 1.74
CA GLN A 27 -24.63 -2.14 2.97
C GLN A 27 -23.50 -2.15 3.98
N TRP A 28 -22.27 -2.47 3.57
CA TRP A 28 -21.11 -2.45 4.44
C TRP A 28 -20.80 -1.04 4.94
N CYS A 29 -20.90 -0.04 4.07
CA CYS A 29 -20.71 1.36 4.45
C CYS A 29 -21.71 1.79 5.52
N ALA A 30 -22.99 1.49 5.32
CA ALA A 30 -24.04 1.83 6.27
C ALA A 30 -23.88 1.16 7.65
N ALA A 31 -23.27 -0.02 7.69
CA ALA A 31 -22.99 -0.74 8.93
C ALA A 31 -21.78 -0.19 9.71
N LEU A 32 -20.95 0.66 9.08
CA LEU A 32 -19.82 1.28 9.76
C LEU A 32 -20.25 2.43 10.68
N PRO A 33 -19.49 2.71 11.76
CA PRO A 33 -19.61 3.97 12.50
C PRO A 33 -19.58 5.18 11.56
N ALA A 34 -20.44 6.17 11.80
CA ALA A 34 -20.60 7.34 10.92
C ALA A 34 -19.28 8.04 10.56
N ALA A 35 -18.34 8.13 11.50
CA ALA A 35 -17.02 8.73 11.28
C ALA A 35 -16.15 7.96 10.25
N LEU A 36 -16.40 6.68 10.01
CA LEU A 36 -15.62 5.85 9.08
C LEU A 36 -16.26 5.75 7.69
N GLN A 37 -17.56 6.05 7.56
CA GLN A 37 -18.30 5.93 6.30
C GLN A 37 -17.72 6.79 5.18
N PRO A 38 -17.37 8.09 5.39
CA PRO A 38 -16.83 8.93 4.32
C PRO A 38 -15.54 8.37 3.74
N ARG A 39 -14.61 7.92 4.59
CA ARG A 39 -13.34 7.33 4.16
C ARG A 39 -13.55 6.03 3.40
N TYR A 40 -14.40 5.14 3.91
CA TYR A 40 -14.73 3.89 3.24
C TYR A 40 -15.32 4.15 1.85
N ARG A 41 -16.33 5.02 1.76
CA ARG A 41 -16.99 5.40 0.52
C ARG A 41 -16.00 5.96 -0.49
N ALA A 42 -15.26 6.99 -0.13
CA ALA A 42 -14.30 7.65 -1.00
C ALA A 42 -13.26 6.68 -1.56
N THR A 43 -12.72 5.80 -0.71
CA THR A 43 -11.71 4.82 -1.12
C THR A 43 -12.24 3.84 -2.16
N ARG A 44 -13.47 3.28 -1.97
CA ARG A 44 -14.06 2.29 -2.89
C ARG A 44 -14.48 2.93 -4.19
N GLN A 45 -15.06 4.12 -4.13
CA GLN A 45 -15.43 4.89 -5.31
C GLN A 45 -14.21 5.19 -6.19
N GLN A 46 -13.12 5.69 -5.60
CA GLN A 46 -11.89 5.96 -6.34
C GLN A 46 -11.28 4.67 -6.91
N LEU A 47 -11.23 3.57 -6.13
CA LEU A 47 -10.69 2.30 -6.64
C LEU A 47 -11.52 1.79 -7.83
N ARG A 48 -12.86 1.83 -7.74
CA ARG A 48 -13.74 1.46 -8.87
C ARG A 48 -13.51 2.33 -10.10
N ALA A 49 -13.40 3.64 -9.92
CA ALA A 49 -13.14 4.57 -11.02
C ALA A 49 -11.83 4.25 -11.73
N ARG A 50 -10.74 4.02 -10.98
CA ARG A 50 -9.42 3.69 -11.55
C ARG A 50 -9.41 2.35 -12.27
N LEU A 51 -10.06 1.34 -11.71
CA LEU A 51 -10.17 0.02 -12.34
C LEU A 51 -11.06 0.07 -13.59
N ALA A 52 -12.17 0.79 -13.55
CA ALA A 52 -13.05 0.98 -14.69
C ALA A 52 -12.32 1.63 -15.88
N ALA A 53 -11.55 2.68 -15.61
CA ALA A 53 -10.72 3.33 -16.62
C ALA A 53 -9.59 2.42 -17.13
N LEU A 54 -8.96 1.62 -16.24
CA LEU A 54 -7.89 0.70 -16.60
C LEU A 54 -8.36 -0.42 -17.54
N PHE A 55 -9.57 -0.94 -17.29
CA PHE A 55 -10.13 -2.06 -18.04
C PHE A 55 -11.10 -1.65 -19.15
N ASP A 56 -11.38 -0.35 -19.27
CA ASP A 56 -12.36 0.20 -20.24
C ASP A 56 -13.75 -0.45 -20.08
N VAL A 57 -14.25 -0.47 -18.85
CA VAL A 57 -15.55 -1.05 -18.50
C VAL A 57 -16.36 -0.13 -17.58
N PRO A 58 -17.69 -0.27 -17.51
CA PRO A 58 -18.48 0.48 -16.54
C PRO A 58 -18.06 0.17 -15.09
N PRO A 59 -17.97 1.17 -14.20
CA PRO A 59 -17.56 0.98 -12.80
C PRO A 59 -18.40 -0.06 -12.04
N ALA A 60 -19.68 -0.19 -12.36
CA ALA A 60 -20.58 -1.16 -11.74
C ALA A 60 -20.22 -2.62 -12.06
N THR A 61 -19.51 -2.89 -13.18
CA THR A 61 -19.11 -4.24 -13.60
C THR A 61 -17.80 -4.69 -12.99
N ILE A 62 -17.06 -3.81 -12.29
CA ILE A 62 -15.82 -4.19 -11.60
C ILE A 62 -16.16 -5.20 -10.49
N PRO A 63 -15.63 -6.43 -10.56
CA PRO A 63 -15.94 -7.49 -9.58
C PRO A 63 -15.07 -7.33 -8.31
N LEU A 64 -15.28 -6.21 -7.62
CA LEU A 64 -14.55 -5.84 -6.40
C LEU A 64 -15.30 -6.31 -5.16
N HIS A 65 -14.65 -7.13 -4.36
CA HIS A 65 -15.05 -7.52 -3.02
C HIS A 65 -14.12 -6.84 -2.00
N SER A 66 -14.66 -5.87 -1.25
CA SER A 66 -13.85 -5.04 -0.35
C SER A 66 -14.59 -4.65 0.93
N PRO A 67 -14.96 -5.65 1.77
CA PRO A 67 -15.63 -5.38 3.04
C PRO A 67 -14.70 -4.60 4.00
N PRO A 68 -15.25 -3.92 5.01
CA PRO A 68 -14.46 -3.24 6.04
C PRO A 68 -13.47 -4.18 6.74
N SER A 69 -12.30 -3.65 7.09
CA SER A 69 -11.24 -4.36 7.82
C SER A 69 -10.68 -5.61 7.14
N GLN A 70 -10.99 -5.80 5.86
CA GLN A 70 -10.42 -6.87 5.05
C GLN A 70 -9.69 -6.29 3.83
N PRO A 71 -8.65 -6.99 3.33
CA PRO A 71 -8.01 -6.60 2.08
C PRO A 71 -9.00 -6.62 0.92
N PRO A 72 -8.96 -5.63 0.01
CA PRO A 72 -9.76 -5.65 -1.20
C PRO A 72 -9.30 -6.82 -2.10
N ARG A 73 -10.25 -7.43 -2.79
CA ARG A 73 -10.01 -8.54 -3.72
C ARG A 73 -10.80 -8.33 -5.00
N LEU A 74 -10.20 -8.72 -6.12
CA LEU A 74 -10.88 -8.86 -7.40
C LEU A 74 -11.14 -10.33 -7.68
N GLU A 75 -12.13 -10.63 -8.51
CA GLU A 75 -12.34 -11.98 -9.01
C GLU A 75 -11.15 -12.46 -9.85
N GLN A 76 -11.06 -13.78 -10.00
CA GLN A 76 -9.98 -14.39 -10.77
C GLN A 76 -9.91 -13.83 -12.20
N GLY A 77 -8.71 -13.52 -12.67
CA GLY A 77 -8.47 -12.93 -13.99
C GLY A 77 -8.43 -11.41 -14.03
N TRP A 78 -8.85 -10.71 -12.95
CA TRP A 78 -8.84 -9.26 -12.87
C TRP A 78 -7.59 -8.68 -12.17
N GLY A 79 -6.66 -9.53 -11.75
CA GLY A 79 -5.45 -9.12 -11.04
C GLY A 79 -5.68 -8.88 -9.55
N PHE A 80 -4.80 -8.09 -8.97
CA PHE A 80 -4.73 -7.83 -7.53
C PHE A 80 -4.75 -6.34 -7.26
N VAL A 81 -5.29 -5.96 -6.12
CA VAL A 81 -5.37 -4.56 -5.69
C VAL A 81 -4.85 -4.41 -4.26
N SER A 82 -4.27 -3.27 -3.97
CA SER A 82 -3.86 -2.90 -2.63
C SER A 82 -4.19 -1.43 -2.36
N ILE A 83 -4.49 -1.11 -1.11
CA ILE A 83 -4.91 0.21 -0.65
C ILE A 83 -4.05 0.62 0.54
N SER A 84 -3.57 1.85 0.54
CA SER A 84 -3.07 2.52 1.73
C SER A 84 -3.56 3.96 1.78
N HIS A 85 -3.65 4.50 2.98
CA HIS A 85 -3.98 5.90 3.20
C HIS A 85 -3.23 6.44 4.41
N SER A 86 -2.79 7.66 4.33
CA SER A 86 -2.16 8.38 5.43
C SER A 86 -2.66 9.83 5.42
N GLY A 87 -3.25 10.30 6.55
CA GLY A 87 -3.98 11.57 6.56
C GLY A 87 -5.07 11.61 5.51
N GLU A 88 -5.03 12.65 4.68
CA GLU A 88 -5.99 12.90 3.60
C GLU A 88 -5.52 12.38 2.23
N GLN A 89 -4.48 11.56 2.19
CA GLN A 89 -4.00 10.96 0.94
C GLN A 89 -4.32 9.46 0.85
N LEU A 90 -4.60 9.03 -0.36
CA LEU A 90 -4.93 7.67 -0.74
C LEU A 90 -3.92 7.18 -1.78
N LEU A 91 -3.33 6.02 -1.52
CA LEU A 91 -2.53 5.28 -2.49
C LEU A 91 -3.28 4.02 -2.89
N LEU A 92 -3.56 3.88 -4.16
CA LEU A 92 -4.17 2.71 -4.77
C LEU A 92 -3.15 2.01 -5.66
N ALA A 93 -3.18 0.70 -5.68
CA ALA A 93 -2.41 -0.12 -6.61
C ALA A 93 -3.28 -1.17 -7.27
N TRP A 94 -2.96 -1.45 -8.53
CA TRP A 94 -3.40 -2.62 -9.26
C TRP A 94 -2.19 -3.31 -9.90
N SER A 95 -2.23 -4.65 -9.96
CA SER A 95 -1.20 -5.45 -10.63
C SER A 95 -1.79 -6.76 -11.14
N PRO A 96 -1.28 -7.33 -12.25
CA PRO A 96 -1.63 -8.69 -12.65
C PRO A 96 -1.11 -9.75 -11.67
N TRP A 97 -0.18 -9.39 -10.78
CA TRP A 97 0.37 -10.26 -9.73
C TRP A 97 0.05 -9.72 -8.34
N ALA A 98 0.26 -10.54 -7.32
CA ALA A 98 0.11 -10.08 -5.94
C ALA A 98 0.88 -8.78 -5.71
N VAL A 99 0.24 -7.81 -5.05
CA VAL A 99 0.78 -6.47 -4.82
C VAL A 99 0.41 -5.97 -3.44
N GLY A 100 1.36 -5.31 -2.79
CA GLY A 100 1.12 -4.58 -1.56
C GLY A 100 1.67 -3.17 -1.66
N VAL A 101 0.92 -2.19 -1.13
CA VAL A 101 1.38 -0.80 -1.07
C VAL A 101 1.18 -0.21 0.32
N ASP A 102 2.07 0.71 0.67
CA ASP A 102 1.91 1.52 1.86
C ASP A 102 2.31 2.98 1.60
N LEU A 103 1.75 3.89 2.40
CA LEU A 103 1.86 5.34 2.22
C LEU A 103 2.13 6.03 3.56
N GLU A 104 3.19 6.83 3.61
CA GLU A 104 3.48 7.68 4.77
C GLU A 104 3.99 9.07 4.37
N ARG A 105 3.62 10.08 5.14
CA ARG A 105 4.14 11.42 4.94
C ARG A 105 5.63 11.46 5.27
N ARG A 106 6.41 12.10 4.40
CA ARG A 106 7.85 12.27 4.62
C ARG A 106 8.18 13.03 5.90
N ASP A 107 7.35 14.01 6.25
CA ASP A 107 7.51 14.84 7.45
C ASP A 107 6.82 14.26 8.70
N ARG A 108 6.36 12.99 8.63
CA ARG A 108 5.77 12.31 9.79
C ARG A 108 6.74 12.35 10.98
N VAL A 109 6.27 12.93 12.08
CA VAL A 109 6.98 12.87 13.35
C VAL A 109 6.87 11.46 13.91
N LEU A 110 8.00 10.83 14.20
CA LEU A 110 8.06 9.50 14.80
C LEU A 110 9.28 9.37 15.69
N GLN A 111 9.17 8.50 16.68
CA GLN A 111 10.29 8.12 17.54
C GLN A 111 11.07 7.00 16.84
N ALA A 112 11.96 7.40 15.91
CA ALA A 112 12.64 6.49 15.00
C ALA A 112 13.43 5.39 15.74
N ASP A 113 14.13 5.76 16.82
CA ASP A 113 14.93 4.85 17.61
C ASP A 113 14.08 3.76 18.25
N LEU A 114 13.01 4.16 18.95
CA LEU A 114 12.10 3.21 19.59
C LEU A 114 11.39 2.29 18.59
N LEU A 115 11.06 2.83 17.40
CA LEU A 115 10.45 2.05 16.32
C LEU A 115 11.44 0.98 15.79
N ALA A 116 12.67 1.40 15.52
CA ALA A 116 13.72 0.49 15.03
C ALA A 116 14.05 -0.60 16.07
N GLU A 117 14.24 -0.24 17.33
CA GLU A 117 14.55 -1.18 18.39
C GLU A 117 13.43 -2.17 18.66
N ARG A 118 12.18 -1.70 18.64
CA ARG A 118 11.03 -2.51 19.03
C ARG A 118 10.54 -3.44 17.93
N PHE A 119 10.57 -3.00 16.68
CA PHE A 119 9.86 -3.65 15.59
C PHE A 119 10.75 -4.13 14.45
N PHE A 120 12.00 -3.75 14.38
CA PHE A 120 12.87 -4.17 13.28
C PHE A 120 13.83 -5.26 13.72
N PRO A 121 14.27 -6.15 12.80
CA PRO A 121 15.32 -7.13 13.08
C PRO A 121 16.58 -6.46 13.57
N ALA A 122 17.32 -7.11 14.47
CA ALA A 122 18.49 -6.54 15.13
C ALA A 122 19.54 -5.98 14.16
N GLN A 123 19.82 -6.71 13.07
CA GLN A 123 20.78 -6.27 12.05
C GLN A 123 20.35 -4.94 11.39
N GLU A 124 19.10 -4.82 11.01
CA GLU A 124 18.56 -3.61 10.41
C GLU A 124 18.49 -2.45 11.42
N SER A 125 18.01 -2.75 12.64
CA SER A 125 17.96 -1.77 13.73
C SER A 125 19.33 -1.16 14.01
N GLN A 126 20.38 -1.98 14.13
CA GLN A 126 21.75 -1.51 14.34
C GLN A 126 22.23 -0.59 13.20
N ALA A 127 21.97 -0.96 11.95
CA ALA A 127 22.34 -0.14 10.79
C ALA A 127 21.61 1.22 10.79
N LEU A 128 20.33 1.22 11.13
CA LEU A 128 19.53 2.45 11.20
C LEU A 128 19.96 3.36 12.36
N LEU A 129 20.25 2.80 13.53
CA LEU A 129 20.66 3.56 14.71
C LEU A 129 22.04 4.19 14.55
N ALA A 130 22.89 3.68 13.66
CA ALA A 130 24.17 4.28 13.30
C ALA A 130 24.05 5.57 12.46
N LEU A 131 22.90 5.83 11.86
CA LEU A 131 22.66 7.03 11.05
C LEU A 131 22.40 8.27 11.95
N PRO A 132 22.76 9.49 11.50
CA PRO A 132 22.44 10.70 12.23
C PRO A 132 20.94 11.05 12.16
N GLY A 133 20.45 11.75 13.16
CA GLY A 133 19.09 12.16 13.45
C GLY A 133 18.06 12.12 12.30
N GLU A 134 18.07 13.11 11.41
CA GLU A 134 17.07 13.21 10.33
C GLU A 134 17.24 12.11 9.26
N GLU A 135 18.47 11.72 8.94
CA GLU A 135 18.73 10.62 8.03
C GLU A 135 18.19 9.30 8.58
N ARG A 136 18.41 9.03 9.86
CA ARG A 136 17.82 7.89 10.58
C ARG A 136 16.30 7.90 10.49
N ARG A 137 15.67 9.03 10.79
CA ARG A 137 14.22 9.18 10.74
C ARG A 137 13.67 8.82 9.35
N LEU A 138 14.28 9.34 8.30
CA LEU A 138 13.87 9.05 6.92
C LEU A 138 14.14 7.60 6.53
N ALA A 139 15.26 7.02 6.95
CA ALA A 139 15.60 5.63 6.68
C ALA A 139 14.63 4.66 7.37
N VAL A 140 14.29 4.92 8.64
CA VAL A 140 13.29 4.16 9.38
C VAL A 140 11.93 4.24 8.68
N LEU A 141 11.51 5.42 8.25
CA LEU A 141 10.22 5.61 7.58
C LEU A 141 10.18 4.90 6.21
N ARG A 142 11.26 4.96 5.43
CA ARG A 142 11.37 4.22 4.16
C ARG A 142 11.35 2.70 4.36
N SER A 143 11.97 2.21 5.43
CA SER A 143 11.90 0.79 5.76
C SER A 143 10.50 0.39 6.22
N TRP A 144 9.86 1.23 7.04
CA TRP A 144 8.51 1.02 7.51
C TRP A 144 7.51 0.82 6.36
N VAL A 145 7.47 1.74 5.39
CA VAL A 145 6.53 1.63 4.26
C VAL A 145 6.79 0.39 3.40
N ARG A 146 8.05 -0.06 3.26
CA ARG A 146 8.35 -1.32 2.56
C ARG A 146 7.81 -2.52 3.30
N LYS A 147 7.99 -2.57 4.61
CA LYS A 147 7.53 -3.69 5.45
C LYS A 147 6.00 -3.77 5.51
N GLU A 148 5.32 -2.63 5.67
CA GLU A 148 3.86 -2.62 5.62
C GLU A 148 3.32 -3.01 4.24
N ALA A 149 3.97 -2.57 3.16
CA ALA A 149 3.63 -3.03 1.83
C ALA A 149 3.85 -4.54 1.67
N ALA A 150 4.93 -5.10 2.24
CA ALA A 150 5.19 -6.54 2.21
C ALA A 150 4.17 -7.36 3.00
N ILE A 151 3.74 -6.86 4.15
CA ILE A 151 2.68 -7.45 4.97
C ILE A 151 1.37 -7.52 4.17
N LYS A 152 1.01 -6.43 3.49
CA LYS A 152 -0.18 -6.38 2.63
C LYS A 152 -0.04 -7.31 1.42
N TRP A 153 1.14 -7.36 0.79
CA TRP A 153 1.46 -8.27 -0.31
C TRP A 153 1.28 -9.74 0.09
N MET A 154 1.74 -10.11 1.28
CA MET A 154 1.65 -11.46 1.81
C MET A 154 0.25 -11.80 2.36
N GLY A 155 -0.59 -10.79 2.62
CA GLY A 155 -1.90 -10.96 3.23
C GLY A 155 -1.85 -11.29 4.73
N SER A 156 -0.78 -10.88 5.42
CA SER A 156 -0.58 -11.06 6.86
C SER A 156 -0.93 -9.81 7.67
N SER A 157 -0.47 -9.73 8.91
CA SER A 157 -0.70 -8.59 9.79
C SER A 157 0.60 -8.01 10.37
N ILE A 158 0.56 -6.72 10.72
CA ILE A 158 1.68 -6.03 11.39
C ILE A 158 2.10 -6.79 12.67
N ALA A 159 1.12 -7.23 13.46
CA ALA A 159 1.39 -7.92 14.72
C ALA A 159 2.14 -9.25 14.54
N GLN A 160 1.89 -9.94 13.43
CA GLN A 160 2.51 -11.23 13.13
C GLN A 160 3.90 -11.08 12.48
N ASP A 161 4.02 -10.21 11.48
CA ASP A 161 5.13 -10.29 10.53
C ASP A 161 6.06 -9.07 10.48
N LEU A 162 5.71 -7.94 11.10
CA LEU A 162 6.56 -6.74 11.00
C LEU A 162 8.02 -6.99 11.43
N ARG A 163 8.22 -7.80 12.47
CA ARG A 163 9.55 -8.16 12.99
C ARG A 163 10.32 -9.17 12.12
N HIS A 164 9.64 -9.81 11.20
CA HIS A 164 10.23 -10.82 10.33
C HIS A 164 10.67 -10.26 8.99
N TRP A 165 10.19 -9.09 8.61
CA TRP A 165 10.66 -8.38 7.43
C TRP A 165 11.92 -7.57 7.75
N CYS A 166 12.96 -7.73 6.93
CA CYS A 166 14.23 -7.03 7.03
C CYS A 166 14.56 -6.32 5.71
N TRP A 167 14.88 -5.03 5.79
CA TRP A 167 15.41 -4.27 4.67
C TRP A 167 16.92 -4.18 4.80
N ASP A 168 17.66 -4.73 3.82
CA ASP A 168 19.11 -4.57 3.68
C ASP A 168 19.39 -3.41 2.71
N ALA A 169 19.81 -2.28 3.24
CA ALA A 169 20.09 -1.08 2.44
C ALA A 169 21.33 -1.24 1.54
N THR A 170 22.27 -2.11 1.89
CA THR A 170 23.48 -2.36 1.10
C THR A 170 23.15 -3.21 -0.13
N ARG A 171 22.32 -4.24 0.06
CA ARG A 171 21.89 -5.14 -1.01
C ARG A 171 20.66 -4.65 -1.76
N GLN A 172 20.00 -3.60 -1.25
CA GLN A 172 18.71 -3.12 -1.74
C GLN A 172 17.66 -4.25 -1.81
N GLU A 173 17.63 -5.08 -0.78
CA GLU A 173 16.81 -6.29 -0.71
C GLU A 173 15.88 -6.26 0.51
N LEU A 174 14.62 -6.57 0.28
CA LEU A 174 13.63 -6.83 1.33
C LEU A 174 13.47 -8.34 1.48
N SER A 175 13.62 -8.87 2.69
CA SER A 175 13.54 -10.31 2.94
C SER A 175 12.69 -10.63 4.18
N HIS A 176 11.96 -11.75 4.12
CA HIS A 176 11.26 -12.31 5.27
C HIS A 176 12.12 -13.38 5.94
N LEU A 177 12.61 -13.09 7.13
CA LEU A 177 13.67 -13.89 7.80
C LEU A 177 13.24 -15.33 8.13
N GLN A 178 11.96 -15.57 8.39
CA GLN A 178 11.49 -16.92 8.72
C GLN A 178 11.09 -17.73 7.48
N GLN A 179 10.53 -17.08 6.45
CA GLN A 179 10.01 -17.77 5.27
C GLN A 179 10.97 -17.74 4.08
N GLY A 180 12.07 -17.00 4.18
CA GLY A 180 13.05 -16.88 3.09
C GLY A 180 12.54 -16.14 1.85
N LEU A 181 11.38 -15.46 1.93
CA LEU A 181 10.82 -14.72 0.81
C LEU A 181 11.64 -13.46 0.53
N LYS A 182 11.81 -13.12 -0.74
CA LYS A 182 12.53 -11.93 -1.20
C LYS A 182 11.79 -11.27 -2.37
N PRO A 183 10.60 -10.70 -2.11
CA PRO A 183 9.84 -10.08 -3.18
C PRO A 183 10.53 -8.80 -3.68
N PRO A 184 10.40 -8.48 -4.98
CA PRO A 184 10.78 -7.16 -5.50
C PRO A 184 10.08 -6.06 -4.70
N SER A 185 10.85 -5.03 -4.30
CA SER A 185 10.31 -3.92 -3.51
C SER A 185 10.89 -2.58 -3.96
N ARG A 186 10.07 -1.54 -3.87
CA ARG A 186 10.49 -0.15 -4.07
C ARG A 186 9.91 0.75 -3.00
N CYS A 187 10.64 1.81 -2.68
CA CYS A 187 10.11 2.98 -2.02
C CYS A 187 10.24 4.16 -2.98
N LEU A 188 9.12 4.65 -3.45
CA LEU A 188 9.02 5.83 -4.31
C LEU A 188 8.78 7.05 -3.44
N GLU A 189 9.28 8.20 -3.89
CA GLU A 189 8.98 9.47 -3.26
C GLU A 189 8.20 10.34 -4.25
N SER A 190 7.05 10.85 -3.83
CA SER A 190 6.19 11.69 -4.65
C SER A 190 5.45 12.69 -3.78
N ALA A 191 5.50 13.98 -4.16
CA ALA A 191 4.76 15.07 -3.53
C ALA A 191 4.86 15.11 -1.98
N GLY A 192 6.02 14.78 -1.42
CA GLY A 192 6.23 14.74 0.04
C GLY A 192 5.74 13.45 0.73
N TRP A 193 5.51 12.40 -0.02
CA TRP A 193 5.08 11.08 0.47
C TRP A 193 6.09 10.00 0.13
N PHE A 194 6.27 9.05 1.03
CA PHE A 194 6.92 7.77 0.74
C PHE A 194 5.85 6.73 0.41
N CYS A 195 5.99 6.10 -0.75
CA CYS A 195 5.11 5.07 -1.26
C CYS A 195 5.90 3.75 -1.31
N GLY A 196 5.62 2.84 -0.40
CA GLY A 196 6.13 1.46 -0.44
C GLY A 196 5.35 0.64 -1.46
N LEU A 197 6.07 -0.13 -2.26
CA LEU A 197 5.49 -1.08 -3.22
C LEU A 197 6.24 -2.39 -3.14
N VAL A 198 5.50 -3.50 -3.04
CA VAL A 198 6.03 -4.86 -3.01
C VAL A 198 5.23 -5.75 -3.96
N GLY A 199 5.95 -6.57 -4.73
CA GLY A 199 5.38 -7.55 -5.66
C GLY A 199 6.09 -7.57 -7.00
N GLU A 200 5.76 -8.55 -7.82
CA GLU A 200 6.28 -8.67 -9.18
C GLU A 200 6.00 -7.42 -10.01
N GLY A 201 6.98 -6.99 -10.79
CA GLY A 201 6.89 -5.77 -11.59
C GLY A 201 7.07 -4.47 -10.79
N ALA A 202 7.43 -4.50 -9.51
CA ALA A 202 7.71 -3.28 -8.74
C ALA A 202 8.75 -2.38 -9.39
N ALA A 203 9.71 -2.94 -10.13
CA ALA A 203 10.73 -2.19 -10.88
C ALA A 203 10.17 -1.42 -12.07
N THR A 204 9.09 -1.89 -12.68
CA THR A 204 8.48 -1.34 -13.90
C THR A 204 7.15 -0.63 -13.65
N VAL A 205 6.82 -0.36 -12.39
CA VAL A 205 5.57 0.30 -12.00
C VAL A 205 5.38 1.64 -12.72
N GLN A 206 4.15 1.91 -13.12
CA GLN A 206 3.75 3.16 -13.75
C GLN A 206 2.77 3.92 -12.86
N TRP A 207 2.96 5.24 -12.77
CA TRP A 207 1.94 6.10 -12.21
C TRP A 207 0.74 6.16 -13.16
N GLY A 208 -0.44 5.91 -12.62
CA GLY A 208 -1.67 6.12 -13.36
C GLY A 208 -1.91 7.62 -13.55
N GLU A 209 -2.53 7.99 -14.65
CA GLU A 209 -2.89 9.38 -14.92
C GLU A 209 -3.87 9.91 -13.88
N HIS A 210 -3.67 11.17 -13.49
CA HIS A 210 -4.63 11.92 -12.68
C HIS A 210 -5.72 12.44 -13.63
N HIS A 211 -6.85 11.80 -13.65
CA HIS A 211 -8.08 12.33 -14.27
C HIS A 211 -9.00 12.86 -13.19
#